data_0d735a501a5ee473a85efaf8e29d7d11
#
_entry.id   0d735a501a5ee473a85efaf8e29d7d11
#
_cell.length_a   1.000
_cell.length_b   1.000
_cell.length_c   1.000
_cell.angle_alpha   90.00
_cell.angle_beta   90.00
_cell.angle_gamma   90.00
#
_symmetry.space_group_name_H-M   'P 1'
#
loop_
_entity.id
_entity.type
_entity.pdbx_description
1 polymer ?
#
loop_
_entity_poly.entity_id
_entity_poly.type
_entity_poly.pdbx_seq_one_letter_code
_entity_poly.pdbx_strand_id
1 'polypeptide(L)'
;IQLETDAMKLPYLILAILLIAIAVVFVFSKLPKIGDEGETASSEKMTSSGKTKEGSQKEKLIDFGVLKHSHLRWGVIAQFFYNGGQTAINSLFLVYCCTYAGLPEDTATTFFGLYMLAFLLGRWIGTGLMVKFRPQDMLLVYALMNILLCGVVMIWGGMIGLYAMLAISFFMSIMYPTQFSLALKGLGSQTKSGSAFLVMAIVGNACLPQLTAYFMHANEHIYYMAYCVPMICFVFCAYYGWKGYKVID
;
A
#
# COMPACT_ATOMS: atom_id res chain seq x y z
N ILE A 1 -30.78 -2.09 17.77
CA ILE A 1 -29.88 -0.90 17.72
C ILE A 1 -29.05 -0.75 19.00
N GLN A 2 -29.65 -0.78 20.22
CA GLN A 2 -28.87 -0.64 21.46
C GLN A 2 -27.98 -1.85 21.77
N LEU A 3 -28.46 -3.07 21.55
CA LEU A 3 -27.68 -4.31 21.73
C LEU A 3 -26.49 -4.41 20.74
N GLU A 4 -26.66 -3.96 19.51
CA GLU A 4 -25.60 -3.93 18.49
C GLU A 4 -24.54 -2.87 18.84
N THR A 5 -24.97 -1.73 19.37
CA THR A 5 -24.05 -0.66 19.80
C THR A 5 -23.21 -1.11 20.99
N ASP A 6 -23.78 -1.87 21.93
CA ASP A 6 -23.05 -2.40 23.09
C ASP A 6 -22.07 -3.52 22.71
N ALA A 7 -22.41 -4.35 21.72
CA ALA A 7 -21.52 -5.38 21.19
C ALA A 7 -20.28 -4.77 20.51
N MET A 8 -20.41 -3.59 19.88
CA MET A 8 -19.29 -2.90 19.24
C MET A 8 -18.35 -2.18 20.23
N LYS A 9 -18.83 -1.79 21.41
CA LYS A 9 -18.02 -1.06 22.40
C LYS A 9 -16.81 -1.86 22.88
N LEU A 10 -16.99 -3.16 23.12
CA LEU A 10 -15.92 -4.02 23.65
C LEU A 10 -14.72 -4.15 22.71
N PRO A 11 -14.88 -4.47 21.41
CA PRO A 11 -13.76 -4.55 20.47
C PRO A 11 -13.03 -3.22 20.32
N TYR A 12 -13.76 -2.09 20.27
CA TYR A 12 -13.12 -0.76 20.15
C TYR A 12 -12.38 -0.38 21.42
N LEU A 13 -12.87 -0.73 22.59
CA LEU A 13 -12.18 -0.48 23.86
C LEU A 13 -10.89 -1.30 23.97
N ILE A 14 -10.92 -2.56 23.56
CA ILE A 14 -9.71 -3.42 23.50
C ILE A 14 -8.69 -2.82 22.53
N LEU A 15 -9.13 -2.37 21.36
CA LEU A 15 -8.26 -1.74 20.37
C LEU A 15 -7.64 -0.43 20.91
N ALA A 16 -8.45 0.39 21.58
CA ALA A 16 -7.96 1.64 22.21
C ALA A 16 -6.90 1.36 23.27
N ILE A 17 -7.11 0.38 24.14
CA ILE A 17 -6.14 -0.02 25.17
C ILE A 17 -4.85 -0.53 24.50
N LEU A 18 -4.96 -1.35 23.46
CA LEU A 18 -3.80 -1.86 22.72
C LEU A 18 -3.01 -0.72 22.09
N LEU A 19 -3.67 0.26 21.45
CA LEU A 19 -3.03 1.43 20.86
C LEU A 19 -2.34 2.31 21.90
N ILE A 20 -2.96 2.52 23.06
CA ILE A 20 -2.34 3.25 24.19
C ILE A 20 -1.11 2.49 24.69
N ALA A 21 -1.19 1.17 24.86
CA ALA A 21 -0.05 0.36 25.28
C ALA A 21 1.13 0.47 24.31
N ILE A 22 0.85 0.40 23.00
CA ILE A 22 1.86 0.58 21.96
C ILE A 22 2.44 2.00 22.01
N ALA A 23 1.62 3.03 22.15
CA ALA A 23 2.07 4.41 22.27
C ALA A 23 2.98 4.62 23.49
N VAL A 24 2.63 4.02 24.62
CA VAL A 24 3.45 4.06 25.84
C VAL A 24 4.80 3.39 25.58
N VAL A 25 4.84 2.21 24.95
CA VAL A 25 6.08 1.53 24.58
C VAL A 25 6.95 2.41 23.69
N PHE A 26 6.36 3.10 22.71
CA PHE A 26 7.10 4.02 21.83
C PHE A 26 7.67 5.23 22.58
N VAL A 27 6.94 5.80 23.54
CA VAL A 27 7.40 6.93 24.35
C VAL A 27 8.59 6.53 25.22
N PHE A 28 8.56 5.32 25.80
CA PHE A 28 9.66 4.81 26.62
C PHE A 28 10.82 4.20 25.81
N SER A 29 10.59 3.84 24.54
CA SER A 29 11.61 3.35 23.63
C SER A 29 12.46 4.52 23.15
N LYS A 30 13.72 4.60 23.54
CA LYS A 30 14.69 5.53 22.98
C LYS A 30 14.96 5.11 21.52
N LEU A 31 14.12 5.57 20.60
CA LEU A 31 14.38 5.40 19.17
C LEU A 31 15.66 6.14 18.80
N PRO A 32 16.63 5.48 18.16
CA PRO A 32 17.79 6.19 17.62
C PRO A 32 17.30 7.25 16.65
N LYS A 33 17.78 8.46 16.80
CA LYS A 33 17.49 9.55 15.85
C LYS A 33 18.07 9.14 14.50
N ILE A 34 17.24 8.64 13.61
CA ILE A 34 17.61 8.38 12.21
C ILE A 34 17.64 9.75 11.52
N GLY A 35 18.79 10.43 11.61
CA GLY A 35 18.89 11.77 11.03
C GLY A 35 20.29 12.37 11.01
N ASP A 36 21.20 11.91 11.85
CA ASP A 36 22.48 12.63 12.03
C ASP A 36 23.75 11.83 11.64
N GLU A 37 23.65 10.65 11.03
CA GLU A 37 24.83 9.89 10.64
C GLU A 37 25.48 10.32 9.31
N GLY A 38 24.91 11.34 8.62
CA GLY A 38 25.49 11.91 7.38
C GLY A 38 26.40 13.14 7.60
N GLU A 39 26.37 13.77 8.77
CA GLU A 39 27.09 15.04 8.99
C GLU A 39 28.37 14.93 9.83
N THR A 40 28.61 13.81 10.52
CA THR A 40 29.81 13.67 11.39
C THR A 40 31.08 13.24 10.68
N ALA A 41 31.01 12.79 9.43
CA ALA A 41 32.22 12.38 8.67
C ALA A 41 32.85 13.50 7.85
N SER A 42 32.23 14.67 7.73
CA SER A 42 32.74 15.79 6.93
C SER A 42 33.25 16.99 7.73
N SER A 43 33.09 16.97 9.07
CA SER A 43 33.35 18.15 9.93
C SER A 43 34.74 18.17 10.59
N GLU A 44 35.62 17.17 10.36
CA GLU A 44 36.95 17.17 10.98
C GLU A 44 38.09 17.75 10.09
N LYS A 45 37.78 18.29 8.93
CA LYS A 45 38.78 18.99 8.13
C LYS A 45 38.26 20.31 7.59
N MET A 46 38.16 21.32 8.41
CA MET A 46 38.41 22.73 8.06
C MET A 46 38.04 23.63 9.27
N THR A 47 38.95 23.63 10.25
CA THR A 47 39.05 24.74 11.19
C THR A 47 39.99 25.77 10.60
N SER A 48 39.47 26.81 9.96
CA SER A 48 39.95 28.18 10.08
C SER A 48 39.22 29.09 9.09
N SER A 49 38.83 30.20 9.65
CA SER A 49 38.43 31.48 9.03
C SER A 49 36.97 31.76 8.79
N GLY A 50 36.37 32.39 9.74
CA GLY A 50 35.74 33.72 9.58
C GLY A 50 34.32 33.83 9.01
N LYS A 51 33.46 34.34 9.88
CA LYS A 51 32.20 35.11 9.63
C LYS A 51 30.86 34.40 9.52
N THR A 52 30.22 34.47 10.63
CA THR A 52 28.77 34.58 10.89
C THR A 52 27.94 35.05 9.70
N LYS A 53 27.04 34.18 9.23
CA LYS A 53 25.76 34.58 8.67
C LYS A 53 24.71 33.60 9.23
N GLU A 54 24.03 34.02 10.27
CA GLU A 54 22.71 33.50 10.64
C GLU A 54 21.78 33.75 9.46
N GLY A 55 21.62 32.74 8.64
CA GLY A 55 20.57 32.65 7.63
C GLY A 55 19.61 31.56 8.06
N SER A 56 18.50 31.97 8.66
CA SER A 56 17.32 31.13 8.92
C SER A 56 17.01 30.33 7.66
N GLN A 57 17.54 29.11 7.53
CA GLN A 57 17.02 28.14 6.58
C GLN A 57 15.66 27.69 7.12
N LYS A 58 14.60 28.35 6.63
CA LYS A 58 13.27 27.74 6.63
C LYS A 58 13.44 26.36 6.04
N GLU A 59 13.43 25.31 6.87
CA GLU A 59 13.27 23.93 6.40
C GLU A 59 12.07 23.92 5.46
N LYS A 60 12.34 23.81 4.17
CA LYS A 60 11.27 23.58 3.20
C LYS A 60 10.70 22.20 3.55
N LEU A 61 9.54 22.19 4.20
CA LEU A 61 8.87 20.98 4.68
C LEU A 61 8.75 19.91 3.59
N ILE A 62 8.70 20.29 2.34
CA ILE A 62 8.64 19.39 1.16
C ILE A 62 9.55 19.98 0.08
N ASP A 63 10.57 19.24 -0.32
CA ASP A 63 11.39 19.59 -1.45
C ASP A 63 10.88 18.88 -2.71
N PHE A 64 10.31 19.66 -3.63
CA PHE A 64 9.85 19.15 -4.94
C PHE A 64 10.99 18.68 -5.84
N GLY A 65 12.23 19.05 -5.54
CA GLY A 65 13.42 18.60 -6.26
C GLY A 65 13.60 17.08 -6.22
N VAL A 66 13.08 16.43 -5.19
CA VAL A 66 13.06 14.97 -5.03
C VAL A 66 12.34 14.24 -6.19
N LEU A 67 11.35 14.86 -6.81
CA LEU A 67 10.63 14.28 -7.95
C LEU A 67 11.49 14.22 -9.24
N LYS A 68 12.71 14.76 -9.24
CA LYS A 68 13.65 14.55 -10.36
C LYS A 68 14.14 13.11 -10.43
N HIS A 69 14.17 12.41 -9.30
CA HIS A 69 14.53 11.00 -9.26
C HIS A 69 13.42 10.15 -9.93
N SER A 70 13.76 9.55 -11.06
CA SER A 70 12.83 8.78 -11.89
C SER A 70 12.19 7.64 -11.12
N HIS A 71 12.95 6.90 -10.31
CA HIS A 71 12.45 5.76 -9.53
C HIS A 71 11.43 6.17 -8.47
N LEU A 72 11.59 7.35 -7.83
CA LEU A 72 10.60 7.87 -6.89
C LEU A 72 9.30 8.28 -7.60
N ARG A 73 9.41 8.96 -8.72
CA ARG A 73 8.26 9.39 -9.52
C ARG A 73 7.41 8.22 -9.95
N TRP A 74 8.02 7.17 -10.48
CA TRP A 74 7.34 5.93 -10.83
C TRP A 74 6.81 5.20 -9.60
N GLY A 75 7.52 5.27 -8.46
CA GLY A 75 7.09 4.74 -7.19
C GLY A 75 5.81 5.40 -6.67
N VAL A 76 5.71 6.74 -6.74
CA VAL A 76 4.51 7.50 -6.35
C VAL A 76 3.32 7.12 -7.24
N ILE A 77 3.52 7.01 -8.56
CA ILE A 77 2.49 6.60 -9.50
C ILE A 77 2.03 5.16 -9.19
N ALA A 78 2.97 4.22 -9.04
CA ALA A 78 2.65 2.85 -8.70
C ALA A 78 1.91 2.73 -7.37
N GLN A 79 2.30 3.53 -6.37
CA GLN A 79 1.66 3.57 -5.06
C GLN A 79 0.23 4.10 -5.14
N PHE A 80 -0.02 5.13 -5.96
CA PHE A 80 -1.37 5.65 -6.22
C PHE A 80 -2.28 4.58 -6.80
N PHE A 81 -1.83 3.91 -7.86
CA PHE A 81 -2.61 2.84 -8.51
C PHE A 81 -2.77 1.62 -7.60
N TYR A 82 -1.73 1.23 -6.87
CA TYR A 82 -1.82 0.13 -5.93
C TYR A 82 -2.88 0.37 -4.84
N ASN A 83 -2.80 1.52 -4.16
CA ASN A 83 -3.74 1.87 -3.10
C ASN A 83 -5.18 1.88 -3.61
N GLY A 84 -5.41 2.53 -4.74
CA GLY A 84 -6.74 2.59 -5.32
C GLY A 84 -7.28 1.24 -5.79
N GLY A 85 -6.45 0.40 -6.41
CA GLY A 85 -6.82 -0.95 -6.81
C GLY A 85 -7.15 -1.86 -5.63
N GLN A 86 -6.33 -1.79 -4.56
CA GLN A 86 -6.58 -2.52 -3.33
C GLN A 86 -7.90 -2.12 -2.67
N THR A 87 -8.14 -0.82 -2.53
CA THR A 87 -9.36 -0.31 -1.89
C THR A 87 -10.60 -0.60 -2.73
N ALA A 88 -10.48 -0.55 -4.05
CA ALA A 88 -11.58 -0.93 -4.94
C ALA A 88 -12.00 -2.39 -4.73
N ILE A 89 -11.05 -3.32 -4.68
CA ILE A 89 -11.33 -4.73 -4.42
C ILE A 89 -11.94 -4.93 -3.03
N ASN A 90 -11.35 -4.30 -1.99
CA ASN A 90 -11.83 -4.42 -0.61
C ASN A 90 -13.28 -3.91 -0.46
N SER A 91 -13.57 -2.74 -1.04
CA SER A 91 -14.88 -2.10 -0.92
C SER A 91 -15.99 -2.88 -1.64
N LEU A 92 -15.65 -3.51 -2.76
CA LEU A 92 -16.62 -4.24 -3.57
C LEU A 92 -16.70 -5.73 -3.24
N PHE A 93 -15.89 -6.23 -2.31
CA PHE A 93 -15.83 -7.65 -1.98
C PHE A 93 -17.19 -8.19 -1.48
N LEU A 94 -17.81 -7.52 -0.51
CA LEU A 94 -19.11 -7.94 0.03
C LEU A 94 -20.21 -7.85 -1.02
N VAL A 95 -20.21 -6.79 -1.82
CA VAL A 95 -21.16 -6.65 -2.93
C VAL A 95 -21.02 -7.80 -3.92
N TYR A 96 -19.78 -8.17 -4.25
CA TYR A 96 -19.50 -9.32 -5.10
C TYR A 96 -20.05 -10.62 -4.51
N CYS A 97 -19.78 -10.88 -3.22
CA CYS A 97 -20.25 -12.10 -2.56
C CYS A 97 -21.77 -12.24 -2.60
N CYS A 98 -22.50 -11.16 -2.27
CA CYS A 98 -23.96 -11.19 -2.20
C CYS A 98 -24.59 -11.22 -3.59
N THR A 99 -24.11 -10.38 -4.52
CA THR A 99 -24.77 -10.19 -5.81
C THR A 99 -24.37 -11.26 -6.82
N TYR A 100 -23.11 -11.72 -6.80
CA TYR A 100 -22.54 -12.53 -7.89
C TYR A 100 -22.18 -13.95 -7.48
N ALA A 101 -21.75 -14.15 -6.24
CA ALA A 101 -21.60 -15.49 -5.69
C ALA A 101 -22.90 -16.03 -5.11
N GLY A 102 -23.95 -15.20 -5.00
CA GLY A 102 -25.26 -15.60 -4.49
C GLY A 102 -25.27 -16.01 -3.01
N LEU A 103 -24.32 -15.49 -2.24
CA LEU A 103 -24.17 -15.85 -0.83
C LEU A 103 -25.04 -14.96 0.07
N PRO A 104 -25.64 -15.52 1.13
CA PRO A 104 -26.28 -14.72 2.16
C PRO A 104 -25.24 -13.84 2.88
N GLU A 105 -25.70 -12.71 3.41
CA GLU A 105 -24.85 -11.67 4.00
C GLU A 105 -23.95 -12.19 5.14
N ASP A 106 -24.47 -13.08 5.98
CA ASP A 106 -23.71 -13.72 7.06
C ASP A 106 -22.52 -14.53 6.54
N THR A 107 -22.77 -15.30 5.47
CA THR A 107 -21.72 -16.10 4.81
C THR A 107 -20.73 -15.19 4.09
N ALA A 108 -21.18 -14.14 3.42
CA ALA A 108 -20.34 -13.16 2.76
C ALA A 108 -19.39 -12.48 3.76
N THR A 109 -19.87 -12.13 4.95
CA THR A 109 -19.07 -11.57 6.04
C THR A 109 -18.00 -12.55 6.52
N THR A 110 -18.34 -13.83 6.62
CA THR A 110 -17.37 -14.90 6.97
C THR A 110 -16.26 -14.99 5.92
N PHE A 111 -16.61 -14.96 4.63
CA PHE A 111 -15.62 -14.94 3.53
C PHE A 111 -14.76 -13.67 3.54
N PHE A 112 -15.32 -12.53 3.95
CA PHE A 112 -14.53 -11.32 4.15
C PHE A 112 -13.52 -11.48 5.29
N GLY A 113 -13.89 -12.16 6.36
CA GLY A 113 -12.96 -12.56 7.42
C GLY A 113 -11.82 -13.43 6.91
N LEU A 114 -12.12 -14.44 6.06
CA LEU A 114 -11.12 -15.27 5.39
C LEU A 114 -10.24 -14.47 4.43
N TYR A 115 -10.80 -13.49 3.73
CA TYR A 115 -10.06 -12.56 2.87
C TYR A 115 -9.02 -11.76 3.67
N MET A 116 -9.41 -11.24 4.84
CA MET A 116 -8.49 -10.52 5.73
C MET A 116 -7.43 -11.46 6.35
N LEU A 117 -7.81 -12.70 6.67
CA LEU A 117 -6.88 -13.72 7.14
C LEU A 117 -5.85 -14.07 6.05
N ALA A 118 -6.28 -14.25 4.81
CA ALA A 118 -5.39 -14.50 3.67
C ALA A 118 -4.41 -13.34 3.47
N PHE A 119 -4.87 -12.09 3.62
CA PHE A 119 -4.03 -10.91 3.60
C PHE A 119 -2.97 -10.92 4.71
N LEU A 120 -3.35 -11.27 5.92
CA LEU A 120 -2.43 -11.39 7.06
C LEU A 120 -1.37 -12.47 6.81
N LEU A 121 -1.80 -13.67 6.42
CA LEU A 121 -0.90 -14.79 6.12
C LEU A 121 0.05 -14.43 4.96
N GLY A 122 -0.45 -13.78 3.92
CA GLY A 122 0.36 -13.30 2.80
C GLY A 122 1.45 -12.34 3.26
N ARG A 123 1.16 -11.47 4.23
CA ARG A 123 2.15 -10.54 4.80
C ARG A 123 3.26 -11.27 5.56
N TRP A 124 2.91 -12.25 6.38
CA TRP A 124 3.90 -13.04 7.13
C TRP A 124 4.78 -13.87 6.21
N ILE A 125 4.16 -14.64 5.31
CA ILE A 125 4.87 -15.50 4.36
C ILE A 125 5.71 -14.64 3.41
N GLY A 126 5.14 -13.58 2.86
CA GLY A 126 5.82 -12.71 1.93
C GLY A 126 7.00 -11.97 2.57
N THR A 127 6.89 -11.51 3.82
CA THR A 127 8.01 -10.92 4.55
C THR A 127 9.13 -11.94 4.76
N GLY A 128 8.80 -13.19 5.09
CA GLY A 128 9.76 -14.27 5.20
C GLY A 128 10.47 -14.58 3.87
N LEU A 129 9.73 -14.56 2.76
CA LEU A 129 10.29 -14.77 1.42
C LEU A 129 11.24 -13.64 0.98
N MET A 130 11.00 -12.40 1.42
CA MET A 130 11.88 -11.27 1.12
C MET A 130 13.29 -11.39 1.71
N VAL A 131 13.50 -12.22 2.72
CA VAL A 131 14.85 -12.54 3.22
C VAL A 131 15.67 -13.30 2.18
N LYS A 132 14.99 -14.11 1.33
CA LYS A 132 15.65 -14.98 0.34
C LYS A 132 15.61 -14.41 -1.09
N PHE A 133 14.55 -13.71 -1.45
CA PHE A 133 14.32 -13.19 -2.79
C PHE A 133 14.45 -11.66 -2.84
N ARG A 134 14.82 -11.13 -4.00
CA ARG A 134 14.93 -9.67 -4.19
C ARG A 134 13.54 -9.02 -4.16
N PRO A 135 13.35 -7.93 -3.41
CA PRO A 135 12.05 -7.27 -3.27
C PRO A 135 11.40 -6.90 -4.60
N GLN A 136 12.19 -6.45 -5.59
CA GLN A 136 11.67 -6.07 -6.91
C GLN A 136 11.10 -7.25 -7.69
N ASP A 137 11.75 -8.42 -7.63
CA ASP A 137 11.31 -9.62 -8.34
C ASP A 137 10.01 -10.15 -7.71
N MET A 138 9.93 -10.11 -6.37
CA MET A 138 8.71 -10.46 -5.66
C MET A 138 7.55 -9.52 -5.99
N LEU A 139 7.82 -8.21 -6.04
CA LEU A 139 6.80 -7.23 -6.43
C LEU A 139 6.25 -7.52 -7.83
N LEU A 140 7.14 -7.82 -8.78
CA LEU A 140 6.76 -8.14 -10.15
C LEU A 140 5.90 -9.42 -10.21
N VAL A 141 6.35 -10.51 -9.56
CA VAL A 141 5.61 -11.78 -9.54
C VAL A 141 4.24 -11.61 -8.88
N TYR A 142 4.16 -10.90 -7.75
CA TYR A 142 2.90 -10.67 -7.05
C TYR A 142 1.94 -9.80 -7.85
N ALA A 143 2.46 -8.79 -8.55
CA ALA A 143 1.64 -7.97 -9.44
C ALA A 143 1.10 -8.78 -10.64
N LEU A 144 1.94 -9.62 -11.26
CA LEU A 144 1.51 -10.50 -12.36
C LEU A 144 0.46 -11.53 -11.91
N MET A 145 0.63 -12.11 -10.72
CA MET A 145 -0.37 -13.01 -10.15
C MET A 145 -1.70 -12.30 -9.90
N ASN A 146 -1.67 -11.08 -9.40
CA ASN A 146 -2.88 -10.28 -9.22
C ASN A 146 -3.58 -9.94 -10.54
N ILE A 147 -2.82 -9.62 -11.60
CA ILE A 147 -3.38 -9.39 -12.95
C ILE A 147 -4.07 -10.65 -13.46
N LEU A 148 -3.41 -11.81 -13.34
CA LEU A 148 -3.97 -13.09 -13.77
C LEU A 148 -5.25 -13.43 -13.00
N LEU A 149 -5.23 -13.27 -11.67
CA LEU A 149 -6.38 -13.55 -10.80
C LEU A 149 -7.54 -12.58 -11.06
N CYS A 150 -7.29 -11.29 -11.33
CA CYS A 150 -8.33 -10.36 -11.79
C CYS A 150 -8.95 -10.84 -13.11
N GLY A 151 -8.15 -11.37 -14.03
CA GLY A 151 -8.65 -12.01 -15.27
C GLY A 151 -9.54 -13.21 -14.97
N VAL A 152 -9.17 -14.05 -14.00
CA VAL A 152 -10.00 -15.18 -13.55
C VAL A 152 -11.35 -14.70 -13.01
N VAL A 153 -11.36 -13.66 -12.15
CA VAL A 153 -12.61 -13.07 -11.64
C VAL A 153 -13.49 -12.59 -12.78
N MET A 154 -12.89 -11.97 -13.82
CA MET A 154 -13.63 -11.45 -14.97
C MET A 154 -14.20 -12.52 -15.89
N ILE A 155 -13.50 -13.64 -16.06
CA ILE A 155 -13.90 -14.70 -17.03
C ILE A 155 -14.89 -15.68 -16.39
N TRP A 156 -14.62 -16.16 -15.18
CA TRP A 156 -15.43 -17.20 -14.55
C TRP A 156 -16.47 -16.67 -13.58
N GLY A 157 -16.25 -15.54 -12.91
CA GLY A 157 -17.19 -14.99 -11.94
C GLY A 157 -17.60 -15.96 -10.83
N GLY A 158 -18.75 -15.69 -10.17
CA GLY A 158 -19.35 -16.58 -9.18
C GLY A 158 -18.41 -17.03 -8.06
N MET A 159 -18.54 -18.29 -7.63
CA MET A 159 -17.71 -18.86 -6.56
C MET A 159 -16.23 -18.98 -6.94
N ILE A 160 -15.91 -19.23 -8.22
CA ILE A 160 -14.51 -19.31 -8.69
C ILE A 160 -13.85 -17.95 -8.56
N GLY A 161 -14.55 -16.89 -8.96
CA GLY A 161 -14.09 -15.52 -8.77
C GLY A 161 -13.89 -15.15 -7.30
N LEU A 162 -14.74 -15.65 -6.40
CA LEU A 162 -14.59 -15.44 -4.96
C LEU A 162 -13.29 -16.05 -4.43
N TYR A 163 -12.96 -17.29 -4.79
CA TYR A 163 -11.68 -17.90 -4.42
C TYR A 163 -10.48 -17.18 -5.05
N ALA A 164 -10.62 -16.71 -6.28
CA ALA A 164 -9.60 -15.87 -6.90
C ALA A 164 -9.38 -14.56 -6.12
N MET A 165 -10.43 -13.93 -5.60
CA MET A 165 -10.31 -12.73 -4.77
C MET A 165 -9.60 -13.01 -3.43
N LEU A 166 -9.83 -14.16 -2.81
CA LEU A 166 -9.07 -14.59 -1.63
C LEU A 166 -7.57 -14.70 -1.94
N ALA A 167 -7.24 -15.28 -3.11
CA ALA A 167 -5.85 -15.36 -3.55
C ALA A 167 -5.25 -13.97 -3.88
N ILE A 168 -6.03 -13.05 -4.48
CA ILE A 168 -5.61 -11.65 -4.71
C ILE A 168 -5.21 -10.99 -3.40
N SER A 169 -6.00 -11.16 -2.36
CA SER A 169 -5.73 -10.62 -1.03
C SER A 169 -4.35 -11.06 -0.50
N PHE A 170 -4.02 -12.32 -0.65
CA PHE A 170 -2.73 -12.88 -0.26
C PHE A 170 -1.57 -12.18 -0.98
N PHE A 171 -1.65 -12.07 -2.31
CA PHE A 171 -0.58 -11.45 -3.11
C PHE A 171 -0.51 -9.92 -2.94
N MET A 172 -1.62 -9.23 -2.68
CA MET A 172 -1.59 -7.79 -2.41
C MET A 172 -0.85 -7.43 -1.13
N SER A 173 -0.85 -8.30 -0.13
CA SER A 173 -0.49 -7.97 1.26
C SER A 173 0.88 -7.32 1.43
N ILE A 174 1.88 -7.69 0.62
CA ILE A 174 3.26 -7.24 0.75
C ILE A 174 3.64 -6.14 -0.27
N MET A 175 2.79 -5.88 -1.26
CA MET A 175 3.12 -4.96 -2.35
C MET A 175 3.33 -3.53 -1.87
N TYR A 176 2.50 -3.05 -0.93
CA TYR A 176 2.62 -1.69 -0.37
C TYR A 176 3.99 -1.41 0.25
N PRO A 177 4.43 -2.16 1.28
CA PRO A 177 5.72 -1.89 1.91
C PRO A 177 6.90 -2.10 0.96
N THR A 178 6.78 -3.01 0.00
CA THR A 178 7.82 -3.26 -0.99
C THR A 178 7.98 -2.07 -1.95
N GLN A 179 6.89 -1.56 -2.50
CA GLN A 179 6.91 -0.37 -3.36
C GLN A 179 7.46 0.84 -2.61
N PHE A 180 7.01 1.04 -1.36
CA PHE A 180 7.45 2.14 -0.51
C PHE A 180 8.97 2.09 -0.26
N SER A 181 9.50 0.93 0.12
CA SER A 181 10.93 0.76 0.39
C SER A 181 11.79 0.92 -0.88
N LEU A 182 11.32 0.39 -2.02
CA LEU A 182 12.03 0.53 -3.30
C LEU A 182 12.05 1.99 -3.79
N ALA A 183 10.97 2.73 -3.57
CA ALA A 183 10.87 4.12 -3.99
C ALA A 183 11.75 5.07 -3.15
N LEU A 184 12.02 4.74 -1.89
CA LEU A 184 12.90 5.51 -1.01
C LEU A 184 14.37 5.15 -1.13
N LYS A 185 14.69 4.07 -1.83
CA LYS A 185 16.07 3.58 -1.95
C LYS A 185 16.96 4.63 -2.65
N GLY A 186 18.06 4.99 -2.00
CA GLY A 186 19.05 5.91 -2.57
C GLY A 186 18.76 7.40 -2.43
N LEU A 187 17.66 7.80 -1.76
CA LEU A 187 17.30 9.21 -1.57
C LEU A 187 18.10 9.93 -0.47
N GLY A 188 18.81 9.22 0.40
CA GLY A 188 19.63 9.81 1.46
C GLY A 188 18.88 10.86 2.29
N SER A 189 19.39 12.09 2.35
CA SER A 189 18.77 13.21 3.09
C SER A 189 17.38 13.62 2.58
N GLN A 190 17.02 13.27 1.35
CA GLN A 190 15.72 13.59 0.75
C GLN A 190 14.62 12.54 1.05
N THR A 191 14.93 11.50 1.83
CA THR A 191 13.97 10.44 2.20
C THR A 191 12.71 11.01 2.87
N LYS A 192 12.84 12.07 3.70
CA LYS A 192 11.72 12.74 4.36
C LYS A 192 10.72 13.30 3.35
N SER A 193 11.20 14.00 2.33
CA SER A 193 10.34 14.54 1.26
C SER A 193 9.79 13.44 0.36
N GLY A 194 10.60 12.43 0.03
CA GLY A 194 10.17 11.28 -0.77
C GLY A 194 9.05 10.48 -0.11
N SER A 195 9.15 10.23 1.19
CA SER A 195 8.09 9.53 1.95
C SER A 195 6.79 10.34 2.02
N ALA A 196 6.88 11.68 2.10
CA ALA A 196 5.70 12.53 2.07
C ALA A 196 4.91 12.37 0.75
N PHE A 197 5.58 12.35 -0.40
CA PHE A 197 4.93 12.12 -1.70
C PHE A 197 4.31 10.73 -1.82
N LEU A 198 4.99 9.71 -1.30
CA LEU A 198 4.45 8.34 -1.28
C LEU A 198 3.20 8.22 -0.40
N VAL A 199 3.17 8.92 0.74
CA VAL A 199 1.98 9.00 1.58
C VAL A 199 0.85 9.78 0.89
N MET A 200 1.16 10.87 0.19
CA MET A 200 0.16 11.61 -0.60
C MET A 200 -0.47 10.74 -1.70
N ALA A 201 0.24 9.75 -2.23
CA ALA A 201 -0.29 8.81 -3.22
C ALA A 201 -1.46 7.95 -2.69
N ILE A 202 -1.69 7.90 -1.37
CA ILE A 202 -2.85 7.24 -0.74
C ILE A 202 -4.19 7.85 -1.24
N VAL A 203 -4.18 9.05 -1.80
CA VAL A 203 -5.38 9.65 -2.41
C VAL A 203 -6.00 8.78 -3.52
N GLY A 204 -5.23 7.84 -4.09
CA GLY A 204 -5.74 6.79 -4.99
C GLY A 204 -6.91 6.00 -4.40
N ASN A 205 -6.94 5.83 -3.07
CA ASN A 205 -8.04 5.17 -2.35
C ASN A 205 -9.39 5.90 -2.50
N ALA A 206 -9.38 7.18 -2.74
CA ALA A 206 -10.60 7.96 -2.95
C ALA A 206 -11.07 7.95 -4.41
N CYS A 207 -10.15 7.91 -5.37
CA CYS A 207 -10.48 8.09 -6.79
C CYS A 207 -10.86 6.78 -7.49
N LEU A 208 -10.06 5.73 -7.33
CA LEU A 208 -10.20 4.51 -8.13
C LEU A 208 -11.36 3.59 -7.72
N PRO A 209 -11.73 3.46 -6.43
CA PRO A 209 -12.94 2.72 -6.06
C PRO A 209 -14.21 3.31 -6.65
N GLN A 210 -14.30 4.65 -6.71
CA GLN A 210 -15.43 5.34 -7.32
C GLN A 210 -15.55 5.01 -8.81
N LEU A 211 -14.41 5.02 -9.51
CA LEU A 211 -14.36 4.64 -10.93
C LEU A 211 -14.79 3.18 -11.12
N THR A 212 -14.33 2.28 -10.27
CA THR A 212 -14.69 0.86 -10.30
C THR A 212 -16.18 0.67 -10.06
N ALA A 213 -16.75 1.37 -9.06
CA ALA A 213 -18.17 1.33 -8.74
C ALA A 213 -19.01 1.89 -9.91
N TYR A 214 -18.55 2.96 -10.56
CA TYR A 214 -19.22 3.51 -11.75
C TYR A 214 -19.32 2.48 -12.88
N PHE A 215 -18.23 1.78 -13.21
CA PHE A 215 -18.25 0.71 -14.23
C PHE A 215 -19.15 -0.45 -13.84
N MET A 216 -19.24 -0.76 -12.55
CA MET A 216 -20.11 -1.81 -12.03
C MET A 216 -21.59 -1.46 -12.18
N HIS A 217 -21.98 -0.20 -11.93
CA HIS A 217 -23.37 0.26 -12.08
C HIS A 217 -23.75 0.53 -13.53
N ALA A 218 -22.82 0.99 -14.36
CA ALA A 218 -23.09 1.32 -15.76
C ALA A 218 -23.44 0.09 -16.63
N ASN A 219 -23.05 -1.10 -16.20
CA ASN A 219 -23.21 -2.34 -16.95
C ASN A 219 -23.76 -3.45 -16.04
N GLU A 220 -25.05 -3.42 -15.73
CA GLU A 220 -25.70 -4.41 -14.84
C GLU A 220 -25.53 -5.86 -15.31
N HIS A 221 -25.30 -6.09 -16.61
CA HIS A 221 -25.05 -7.43 -17.17
C HIS A 221 -23.57 -7.82 -17.23
N ILE A 222 -22.62 -6.87 -17.06
CA ILE A 222 -21.19 -7.09 -17.27
C ILE A 222 -20.37 -6.50 -16.10
N TYR A 223 -20.89 -6.63 -14.89
CA TYR A 223 -20.28 -6.12 -13.65
C TYR A 223 -18.86 -6.65 -13.38
N TYR A 224 -18.53 -7.85 -13.86
CA TYR A 224 -17.18 -8.39 -13.76
C TYR A 224 -16.16 -7.56 -14.55
N MET A 225 -16.58 -6.78 -15.55
CA MET A 225 -15.70 -5.81 -16.21
C MET A 225 -15.22 -4.68 -15.29
N ALA A 226 -15.88 -4.43 -14.17
CA ALA A 226 -15.41 -3.47 -13.18
C ALA A 226 -14.03 -3.83 -12.64
N TYR A 227 -13.69 -5.13 -12.62
CA TYR A 227 -12.36 -5.61 -12.21
C TYR A 227 -11.24 -5.31 -13.23
N CYS A 228 -11.57 -4.77 -14.42
CA CYS A 228 -10.59 -4.17 -15.32
C CYS A 228 -9.82 -3.03 -14.65
N VAL A 229 -10.47 -2.22 -13.81
CA VAL A 229 -9.84 -1.07 -13.16
C VAL A 229 -8.73 -1.53 -12.21
N PRO A 230 -8.96 -2.43 -11.22
CA PRO A 230 -7.91 -3.00 -10.41
C PRO A 230 -6.83 -3.73 -11.23
N MET A 231 -7.22 -4.45 -12.28
CA MET A 231 -6.26 -5.13 -13.16
C MET A 231 -5.29 -4.14 -13.81
N ILE A 232 -5.76 -3.03 -14.37
CA ILE A 232 -4.92 -1.97 -14.91
C ILE A 232 -4.02 -1.38 -13.83
N CYS A 233 -4.53 -1.21 -12.60
CA CYS A 233 -3.73 -0.74 -11.48
C CYS A 233 -2.52 -1.67 -11.20
N PHE A 234 -2.74 -2.98 -11.24
CA PHE A 234 -1.65 -3.95 -11.06
C PHE A 234 -0.66 -3.97 -12.22
N VAL A 235 -1.07 -3.61 -13.44
CA VAL A 235 -0.15 -3.42 -14.57
C VAL A 235 0.87 -2.32 -14.28
N PHE A 236 0.44 -1.19 -13.71
CA PHE A 236 1.36 -0.14 -13.28
C PHE A 236 2.32 -0.61 -12.18
N CYS A 237 1.83 -1.42 -11.24
CA CYS A 237 2.67 -2.02 -10.20
C CYS A 237 3.70 -3.01 -10.80
N ALA A 238 3.29 -3.83 -11.77
CA ALA A 238 4.18 -4.75 -12.48
C ALA A 238 5.25 -3.99 -13.26
N TYR A 239 4.88 -2.93 -13.98
CA TYR A 239 5.83 -2.07 -14.69
C TYR A 239 6.86 -1.46 -13.72
N TYR A 240 6.40 -1.00 -12.55
CA TYR A 240 7.29 -0.48 -11.53
C TYR A 240 8.27 -1.54 -11.03
N GLY A 241 7.81 -2.77 -10.74
CA GLY A 241 8.65 -3.89 -10.33
C GLY A 241 9.65 -4.34 -11.41
N TRP A 242 9.34 -4.13 -12.70
CA TRP A 242 10.21 -4.51 -13.82
C TRP A 242 11.28 -3.46 -14.16
N LYS A 243 10.86 -2.20 -14.36
CA LYS A 243 11.75 -1.11 -14.83
C LYS A 243 11.75 0.12 -13.94
N GLY A 244 10.60 0.46 -13.32
CA GLY A 244 10.41 1.74 -12.64
C GLY A 244 11.24 1.92 -11.37
N TYR A 245 11.67 0.83 -10.75
CA TYR A 245 12.46 0.85 -9.50
C TYR A 245 13.94 1.19 -9.71
N LYS A 246 14.44 1.15 -10.94
CA LYS A 246 15.87 1.38 -11.22
C LYS A 246 16.23 2.82 -10.89
N VAL A 247 17.21 2.97 -10.00
CA VAL A 247 17.84 4.25 -9.74
C VAL A 247 18.63 4.61 -11.01
N ILE A 248 18.16 5.58 -11.77
CA ILE A 248 18.87 6.16 -12.91
C ILE A 248 19.45 7.45 -12.38
N ASP A 249 20.77 7.46 -12.19
CA ASP A 249 21.58 8.64 -11.86
C ASP A 249 21.61 9.60 -13.04
#